data_f0b1146de9ac51bc7159b522bf50d2df
#
_entry.id   f0b1146de9ac51bc7159b522bf50d2df
#
_cell.length_a   1.000
_cell.length_b   1.000
_cell.length_c   1.000
_cell.angle_alpha   90.00
_cell.angle_beta   90.00
_cell.angle_gamma   90.00
#
_symmetry.space_group_name_H-M   'P 1'
#
loop_
_entity.id
_entity.type
_entity.pdbx_description
1 polymer ?
#
loop_
_entity_poly.entity_id
_entity_poly.type
_entity_poly.pdbx_seq_one_letter_code
_entity_poly.pdbx_strand_id
1 'polypeptide(L)'
;MKILVTGTAGFIGSALTLRLLARGDTIVGIDNHNDYYDPAIKEARLERFINDPHYTHLRVDLTNSKIIEETFTKYKPECVVNLSLIHI
;
A
#
# COMPACT_ATOMS: atom_id res chain seq x y z
N MET A 1 -4.64 14.64 1.05
CA MET A 1 -5.66 13.58 1.22
C MET A 1 -5.00 12.33 1.76
N LYS A 2 -5.66 11.62 2.65
CA LYS A 2 -5.16 10.34 3.14
C LYS A 2 -5.76 9.20 2.32
N ILE A 3 -4.92 8.43 1.65
CA ILE A 3 -5.32 7.39 0.70
C ILE A 3 -4.78 6.04 1.12
N LEU A 4 -5.64 5.04 1.18
CA LEU A 4 -5.24 3.65 1.37
C LEU A 4 -5.03 3.01 0.00
N VAL A 5 -3.84 2.50 -0.27
CA VAL A 5 -3.51 1.83 -1.53
C VAL A 5 -3.13 0.39 -1.25
N THR A 6 -3.80 -0.54 -1.90
CA THR A 6 -3.44 -1.97 -1.82
C THR A 6 -2.58 -2.35 -3.00
N GLY A 7 -1.62 -3.24 -2.79
CA GLY A 7 -0.70 -3.68 -3.83
C GLY A 7 0.42 -2.69 -4.12
N THR A 8 0.88 -1.94 -3.11
CA THR A 8 1.90 -0.88 -3.29
C THR A 8 3.27 -1.41 -3.73
N ALA A 9 3.59 -2.66 -3.45
CA ALA A 9 4.83 -3.27 -3.92
C ALA A 9 4.73 -3.78 -5.37
N GLY A 10 3.56 -3.73 -5.98
CA GLY A 10 3.35 -4.10 -7.37
C GLY A 10 3.80 -3.01 -8.33
N PHE A 11 3.83 -3.34 -9.63
CA PHE A 11 4.29 -2.41 -10.66
C PHE A 11 3.42 -1.14 -10.72
N ILE A 12 2.10 -1.33 -10.86
CA ILE A 12 1.17 -0.19 -10.95
C ILE A 12 1.04 0.52 -9.60
N GLY A 13 0.94 -0.25 -8.51
CA GLY A 13 0.77 0.30 -7.17
C GLY A 13 1.94 1.16 -6.73
N SER A 14 3.17 0.75 -7.02
CA SER A 14 4.35 1.53 -6.67
C SER A 14 4.43 2.82 -7.48
N ALA A 15 4.12 2.77 -8.78
CA ALA A 15 4.12 3.95 -9.64
C ALA A 15 3.06 4.96 -9.18
N LEU A 16 1.86 4.49 -8.86
CA LEU A 16 0.78 5.34 -8.35
C LEU A 16 1.16 5.98 -7.02
N THR A 17 1.75 5.20 -6.11
CA THR A 17 2.16 5.68 -4.80
C THR A 17 3.16 6.83 -4.93
N LEU A 18 4.15 6.69 -5.80
CA LEU A 18 5.13 7.77 -6.04
C LEU A 18 4.45 9.05 -6.53
N ARG A 19 3.49 8.93 -7.44
CA ARG A 19 2.76 10.10 -7.95
C ARG A 19 1.91 10.77 -6.89
N LEU A 20 1.24 9.99 -6.07
CA LEU A 20 0.40 10.53 -5.00
C LEU A 20 1.23 11.21 -3.92
N LEU A 21 2.38 10.65 -3.56
CA LEU A 21 3.31 11.27 -2.62
C LEU A 21 3.85 12.59 -3.18
N ALA A 22 4.16 12.64 -4.47
CA ALA A 22 4.62 13.85 -5.13
C ALA A 22 3.55 14.95 -5.12
N ARG A 23 2.27 14.58 -5.12
CA ARG A 23 1.15 15.51 -4.98
C ARG A 23 1.00 16.07 -3.56
N GLY A 24 1.64 15.46 -2.59
CA GLY A 24 1.48 15.83 -1.18
C GLY A 24 0.45 15.01 -0.41
N ASP A 25 -0.05 13.91 -1.00
CA ASP A 25 -0.98 13.03 -0.32
C ASP A 25 -0.26 12.17 0.73
N THR A 26 -1.00 11.75 1.76
CA THR A 26 -0.53 10.80 2.75
C THR A 26 -1.02 9.41 2.36
N ILE A 27 -0.12 8.44 2.28
CA ILE A 27 -0.44 7.11 1.79
C ILE A 27 -0.27 6.06 2.89
N VAL A 28 -1.28 5.22 3.05
CA VAL A 28 -1.18 3.97 3.82
C VAL A 28 -1.17 2.84 2.80
N GLY A 29 -0.01 2.21 2.64
CA GLY A 29 0.16 1.16 1.66
C GLY A 29 0.02 -0.22 2.28
N ILE A 30 -0.72 -1.09 1.64
CA ILE A 30 -0.89 -2.48 2.07
C ILE A 30 -0.40 -3.40 0.97
N ASP A 31 0.45 -4.35 1.34
CA ASP A 31 0.87 -5.42 0.45
C ASP A 31 1.12 -6.68 1.29
N ASN A 32 0.62 -7.82 0.82
CA ASN A 32 0.82 -9.06 1.54
C ASN A 32 2.18 -9.70 1.23
N HIS A 33 2.94 -9.13 0.29
CA HIS A 33 4.27 -9.62 -0.11
C HIS A 33 4.25 -11.11 -0.50
N ASN A 34 3.16 -11.54 -1.16
CA ASN A 34 3.09 -12.93 -1.59
C ASN A 34 4.15 -13.24 -2.66
N ASP A 35 4.47 -14.52 -2.82
CA ASP A 35 5.62 -14.96 -3.60
C ASP A 35 5.35 -15.17 -5.09
N TYR A 36 4.26 -14.61 -5.64
CA TYR A 36 4.01 -14.69 -7.07
C TYR A 36 5.04 -13.96 -7.91
N TYR A 37 5.72 -12.99 -7.31
CA TYR A 37 6.78 -12.22 -7.96
C TYR A 37 8.05 -12.32 -7.15
N ASP A 38 9.18 -12.04 -7.80
CA ASP A 38 10.47 -11.99 -7.13
C ASP A 38 10.42 -10.98 -5.97
N PRO A 39 10.66 -11.43 -4.72
CA PRO A 39 10.65 -10.52 -3.58
C PRO A 39 11.63 -9.36 -3.70
N ALA A 40 12.78 -9.60 -4.37
CA ALA A 40 13.78 -8.56 -4.56
C ALA A 40 13.25 -7.41 -5.42
N ILE A 41 12.40 -7.70 -6.42
CA ILE A 41 11.78 -6.67 -7.25
C ILE A 41 10.82 -5.83 -6.42
N LYS A 42 10.02 -6.47 -5.57
CA LYS A 42 9.09 -5.76 -4.68
C LYS A 42 9.83 -4.87 -3.67
N GLU A 43 10.90 -5.39 -3.08
CA GLU A 43 11.72 -4.61 -2.15
C GLU A 43 12.34 -3.39 -2.84
N ALA A 44 12.86 -3.57 -4.05
CA ALA A 44 13.43 -2.46 -4.81
C ALA A 44 12.40 -1.38 -5.13
N ARG A 45 11.15 -1.76 -5.41
CA ARG A 45 10.07 -0.80 -5.64
C ARG A 45 9.73 -0.03 -4.37
N LEU A 46 9.66 -0.72 -3.23
CA LEU A 46 9.35 -0.11 -1.94
C LEU A 46 10.44 0.86 -1.49
N GLU A 47 11.70 0.57 -1.76
CA GLU A 47 12.82 1.44 -1.37
C GLU A 47 12.66 2.87 -1.86
N ARG A 48 11.95 3.08 -2.97
CA ARG A 48 11.75 4.41 -3.53
C ARG A 48 10.91 5.31 -2.67
N PHE A 49 10.10 4.77 -1.75
CA PHE A 49 9.19 5.59 -0.94
C PHE A 49 8.99 5.09 0.50
N ILE A 50 9.56 3.95 0.89
CA ILE A 50 9.28 3.36 2.21
C ILE A 50 9.73 4.27 3.36
N ASN A 51 10.72 5.13 3.12
CA ASN A 51 11.21 6.07 4.12
C ASN A 51 10.58 7.45 4.02
N ASP A 52 9.63 7.66 3.10
CA ASP A 52 8.93 8.93 2.99
C ASP A 52 8.06 9.14 4.23
N PRO A 53 8.14 10.32 4.91
CA PRO A 53 7.37 10.57 6.12
C PRO A 53 5.86 10.56 5.89
N HIS A 54 5.40 10.71 4.65
CA HIS A 54 3.98 10.64 4.30
C HIS A 54 3.53 9.26 3.86
N TYR A 55 4.41 8.26 3.92
CA TYR A 55 4.08 6.89 3.56
C TYR A 55 4.15 5.97 4.78
N THR A 56 3.10 5.19 4.98
CA THR A 56 3.06 4.12 6.00
C THR A 56 2.88 2.79 5.29
N HIS A 57 3.77 1.85 5.53
CA HIS A 57 3.69 0.52 4.91
C HIS A 57 3.18 -0.51 5.89
N LEU A 58 2.19 -1.28 5.47
CA LEU A 58 1.62 -2.38 6.25
C LEU A 58 1.74 -3.68 5.45
N ARG A 59 2.45 -4.63 6.04
CA ARG A 59 2.58 -5.97 5.48
C ARG A 59 1.48 -6.83 6.07
N VAL A 60 0.33 -6.84 5.40
CA VAL A 60 -0.90 -7.44 5.91
C VAL A 60 -1.54 -8.30 4.84
N ASP A 61 -2.11 -9.43 5.26
CA ASP A 61 -2.91 -10.28 4.38
C ASP A 61 -4.32 -9.68 4.27
N LEU A 62 -4.71 -9.31 3.06
CA LEU A 62 -6.01 -8.70 2.78
C LEU A 62 -7.19 -9.65 3.02
N THR A 63 -6.94 -10.94 3.17
CA THR A 63 -7.99 -11.89 3.55
C THR A 63 -8.34 -11.85 5.03
N ASN A 64 -7.53 -11.18 5.86
CA ASN A 64 -7.79 -11.01 7.28
C ASN A 64 -8.68 -9.79 7.51
N SER A 65 -9.99 -10.01 7.55
CA SER A 65 -10.97 -8.92 7.68
C SER A 65 -10.81 -8.13 8.97
N LYS A 66 -10.40 -8.78 10.06
CA LYS A 66 -10.21 -8.10 11.34
C LYS A 66 -9.10 -7.07 11.27
N ILE A 67 -7.97 -7.43 10.66
CA ILE A 67 -6.84 -6.51 10.51
C ILE A 67 -7.23 -5.35 9.57
N ILE A 68 -7.99 -5.63 8.52
CA ILE A 68 -8.47 -4.60 7.61
C ILE A 68 -9.39 -3.61 8.34
N GLU A 69 -10.31 -4.10 9.15
CA GLU A 69 -11.18 -3.22 9.95
C GLU A 69 -10.37 -2.35 10.92
N GLU A 70 -9.39 -2.93 11.61
CA GLU A 70 -8.51 -2.19 12.50
C GLU A 70 -7.73 -1.10 11.75
N THR A 71 -7.27 -1.40 10.54
CA THR A 71 -6.55 -0.45 9.69
C THR A 71 -7.45 0.72 9.31
N PHE A 72 -8.66 0.46 8.88
CA PHE A 72 -9.62 1.53 8.55
C PHE A 72 -9.94 2.40 9.76
N THR A 73 -10.10 1.78 10.92
CA THR A 73 -10.41 2.51 12.16
C THR A 73 -9.23 3.38 12.58
N LYS A 74 -8.01 2.86 12.48
CA LYS A 74 -6.81 3.57 12.92
C LYS A 74 -6.43 4.72 12.00
N TYR A 75 -6.46 4.49 10.68
CA TYR A 75 -5.96 5.47 9.72
C TYR A 75 -7.04 6.33 9.09
N LYS A 76 -8.28 5.88 9.07
CA LYS A 76 -9.44 6.64 8.56
C LYS A 76 -9.17 7.22 7.17
N PRO A 77 -8.85 6.39 6.16
CA PRO A 77 -8.54 6.91 4.85
C PRO A 77 -9.77 7.57 4.20
N GLU A 78 -9.53 8.63 3.44
CA GLU A 78 -10.57 9.33 2.70
C GLU A 78 -10.89 8.65 1.37
N CYS A 79 -9.94 7.88 0.84
CA CYS A 79 -10.07 7.20 -0.45
C CYS A 79 -9.34 5.86 -0.38
N VAL A 80 -9.85 4.87 -1.09
CA VAL A 80 -9.23 3.54 -1.18
C VAL A 80 -8.99 3.21 -2.65
N VAL A 81 -7.74 2.86 -2.99
CA VAL A 81 -7.39 2.36 -4.31
C VAL A 81 -6.94 0.92 -4.18
N ASN A 82 -7.71 0.00 -4.74
CA ASN A 82 -7.42 -1.42 -4.67
C ASN A 82 -6.78 -1.89 -5.97
N LEU A 83 -5.47 -2.12 -5.93
CA LEU A 83 -4.70 -2.65 -7.06
C LEU A 83 -4.24 -4.08 -6.82
N SER A 84 -4.71 -4.70 -5.75
CA SER A 84 -4.47 -6.09 -5.46
C SER A 84 -5.40 -6.98 -6.28
N LEU A 85 -4.95 -8.21 -6.59
CA LEU A 85 -5.79 -9.24 -7.22
C LEU A 85 -6.78 -9.86 -6.23
N ILE A 86 -6.67 -9.55 -4.95
CA ILE A 86 -7.54 -10.07 -3.90
C ILE A 86 -8.70 -9.09 -3.70
N HIS A 87 -9.91 -9.59 -3.74
CA HIS A 87 -11.09 -8.77 -3.45
C HIS A 87 -11.20 -8.51 -1.96
N ILE A 88 -11.45 -7.27 -1.64
CA ILE A 88 -11.68 -6.86 -0.26
C ILE A 88 -13.17 -6.84 0.03
#